data_29806b0b3016cd239aaff10e921d0bd3
#
_entry.id   29806b0b3016cd239aaff10e921d0bd3
#
_cell.length_a   1.000
_cell.length_b   1.000
_cell.length_c   1.000
_cell.angle_alpha   90.00
_cell.angle_beta   90.00
_cell.angle_gamma   90.00
#
_symmetry.space_group_name_H-M   'P 1'
#
loop_
_entity.id
_entity.type
_entity.pdbx_description
1 polymer ?
#
loop_
_entity_poly.entity_id
_entity_poly.type
_entity_poly.pdbx_seq_one_letter_code
_entity_poly.pdbx_strand_id
1 'polypeptide(L)'
;GGTYKKVKDAIDVDHDEKIVAVIALGYGRTTGASRKSKKPEDVFDGKSSRISSYEDTPEWFKKGVEMALLAPTAMNQQKFTFAISGDRVKIKPGFGPFTKLDAGIVKYHFEIGSSPKDFVWA
;
A
#
# COMPACT_ATOMS: atom_id res chain seq x y z
N GLY A 1 -6.25 -11.13 17.37
CA GLY A 1 -7.03 -12.37 17.25
C GLY A 1 -8.43 -12.32 17.86
N GLY A 2 -8.63 -11.69 19.03
CA GLY A 2 -9.93 -11.70 19.72
C GLY A 2 -11.05 -10.91 19.05
N THR A 3 -10.72 -9.85 18.32
CA THR A 3 -11.72 -8.99 17.68
C THR A 3 -12.36 -9.67 16.47
N TYR A 4 -11.58 -10.40 15.67
CA TYR A 4 -12.08 -11.13 14.49
C TYR A 4 -13.11 -12.21 14.88
N LYS A 5 -12.83 -12.97 15.93
CA LYS A 5 -13.77 -14.00 16.42
C LYS A 5 -15.09 -13.39 16.87
N LYS A 6 -15.05 -12.31 17.64
CA LYS A 6 -16.25 -11.60 18.11
C LYS A 6 -17.10 -11.05 16.97
N VAL A 7 -16.49 -10.55 15.90
CA VAL A 7 -17.21 -10.06 14.71
C VAL A 7 -17.86 -11.22 13.97
N LYS A 8 -17.15 -12.34 13.79
CA LYS A 8 -17.70 -13.54 13.14
C LYS A 8 -18.90 -14.10 13.89
N ASP A 9 -18.90 -14.02 15.22
CA ASP A 9 -20.00 -14.49 16.05
C ASP A 9 -21.20 -13.52 16.06
N ALA A 10 -21.01 -12.26 15.59
CA ALA A 10 -22.03 -11.22 15.60
C ALA A 10 -22.71 -10.98 14.24
N ILE A 11 -22.21 -11.58 13.16
CA ILE A 11 -22.77 -11.46 11.81
C ILE A 11 -22.95 -12.86 11.21
N ASP A 12 -24.05 -13.04 10.49
CA ASP A 12 -24.25 -14.24 9.69
C ASP A 12 -23.33 -14.21 8.49
N VAL A 13 -22.54 -15.28 8.35
CA VAL A 13 -21.62 -15.49 7.23
C VAL A 13 -21.95 -16.84 6.65
N ASP A 14 -22.35 -16.88 5.38
CA ASP A 14 -22.66 -18.12 4.69
C ASP A 14 -21.44 -19.04 4.59
N HIS A 15 -21.68 -20.33 4.37
CA HIS A 15 -20.61 -21.35 4.39
C HIS A 15 -19.54 -21.15 3.31
N ASP A 16 -19.88 -20.47 2.21
CA ASP A 16 -19.01 -20.11 1.10
C ASP A 16 -18.46 -18.68 1.17
N GLU A 17 -18.84 -17.91 2.19
CA GLU A 17 -18.35 -16.56 2.45
C GLU A 17 -17.18 -16.53 3.45
N LYS A 18 -16.34 -15.52 3.31
CA LYS A 18 -15.20 -15.28 4.18
C LYS A 18 -15.07 -13.81 4.52
N ILE A 19 -14.98 -13.49 5.80
CA ILE A 19 -14.63 -12.14 6.24
C ILE A 19 -13.18 -11.86 5.85
N VAL A 20 -12.97 -10.90 4.96
CA VAL A 20 -11.63 -10.51 4.48
C VAL A 20 -11.02 -9.46 5.40
N ALA A 21 -11.81 -8.47 5.82
CA ALA A 21 -11.35 -7.37 6.66
C ALA A 21 -12.51 -6.84 7.51
N VAL A 22 -12.16 -6.15 8.60
CA VAL A 22 -13.08 -5.41 9.46
C VAL A 22 -12.57 -3.98 9.58
N ILE A 23 -13.44 -3.02 9.26
CA ILE A 23 -13.12 -1.59 9.35
C ILE A 23 -13.94 -1.01 10.50
N ALA A 24 -13.25 -0.47 11.53
CA ALA A 24 -13.89 0.24 12.62
C ALA A 24 -14.05 1.72 12.26
N LEU A 25 -15.29 2.22 12.37
CA LEU A 25 -15.63 3.63 12.14
C LEU A 25 -16.04 4.28 13.46
N GLY A 26 -15.55 5.48 13.73
CA GLY A 26 -15.92 6.23 14.92
C GLY A 26 -14.90 7.29 15.31
N TYR A 27 -15.18 7.99 16.39
CA TYR A 27 -14.27 8.96 16.98
C TYR A 27 -13.27 8.26 17.91
N GLY A 28 -11.96 8.41 17.63
CA GLY A 28 -10.92 7.88 18.49
C GLY A 28 -10.82 8.63 19.83
N ARG A 29 -10.39 7.95 20.89
CA ARG A 29 -10.08 8.61 22.19
C ARG A 29 -8.90 9.54 22.11
N THR A 30 -8.01 9.33 21.16
CA THR A 30 -6.77 10.09 20.97
C THR A 30 -6.60 10.36 19.47
N THR A 31 -5.75 11.32 19.15
CA THR A 31 -5.33 11.62 17.77
C THR A 31 -4.40 10.56 17.16
N GLY A 32 -4.09 9.52 17.92
CA GLY A 32 -3.13 8.49 17.52
C GLY A 32 -1.68 8.90 17.74
N ALA A 33 -0.75 7.99 17.44
CA ALA A 33 0.68 8.25 17.45
C ALA A 33 1.18 8.53 16.03
N SER A 34 2.25 9.35 15.90
CA SER A 34 2.90 9.54 14.61
C SER A 34 3.49 8.22 14.11
N ARG A 35 3.23 7.92 12.84
CA ARG A 35 3.70 6.72 12.17
C ARG A 35 5.10 6.94 11.59
N LYS A 36 6.02 6.03 11.86
CA LYS A 36 7.29 6.00 11.13
C LYS A 36 7.02 5.58 9.68
N SER A 37 7.50 6.38 8.73
CA SER A 37 7.44 6.05 7.31
C SER A 37 8.84 5.79 6.77
N LYS A 38 8.96 4.89 5.82
CA LYS A 38 10.14 4.77 4.97
C LYS A 38 10.28 6.02 4.12
N LYS A 39 11.49 6.27 3.65
CA LYS A 39 11.73 7.30 2.64
C LYS A 39 11.35 6.76 1.25
N PRO A 40 10.98 7.63 0.30
CA PRO A 40 10.65 7.22 -1.06
C PRO A 40 11.75 6.39 -1.73
N GLU A 41 13.02 6.73 -1.50
CA GLU A 41 14.18 6.02 -2.07
C GLU A 41 14.27 4.58 -1.54
N ASP A 42 13.84 4.32 -0.29
CA ASP A 42 13.87 2.99 0.32
C ASP A 42 12.88 2.00 -0.32
N VAL A 43 11.89 2.53 -1.02
CA VAL A 43 10.85 1.73 -1.72
C VAL A 43 10.98 1.79 -3.24
N PHE A 44 12.09 2.33 -3.76
CA PHE A 44 12.38 2.39 -5.19
C PHE A 44 13.38 1.32 -5.59
N ASP A 45 13.05 0.54 -6.62
CA ASP A 45 13.92 -0.48 -7.22
C ASP A 45 14.53 0.04 -8.54
N GLY A 46 15.64 0.78 -8.43
CA GLY A 46 16.37 1.31 -9.58
C GLY A 46 16.96 0.22 -10.47
N LYS A 47 17.25 -0.98 -9.92
CA LYS A 47 17.80 -2.11 -10.72
C LYS A 47 16.77 -2.69 -11.68
N SER A 48 15.50 -2.67 -11.30
CA SER A 48 14.39 -3.13 -12.14
C SER A 48 13.75 -2.00 -12.94
N SER A 49 14.26 -0.79 -12.82
CA SER A 49 13.78 0.41 -13.52
C SER A 49 14.71 0.76 -14.68
N ARG A 50 14.21 1.51 -15.67
CA ARG A 50 15.07 2.14 -16.68
C ARG A 50 15.80 3.37 -16.16
N ILE A 51 15.38 3.88 -15.02
CA ILE A 51 15.95 5.02 -14.30
C ILE A 51 16.59 4.46 -13.03
N SER A 52 17.87 4.71 -12.82
CA SER A 52 18.63 4.12 -11.71
C SER A 52 18.46 4.88 -10.38
N SER A 53 18.15 6.19 -10.44
CA SER A 53 17.96 7.04 -9.26
C SER A 53 16.50 7.43 -9.10
N TYR A 54 15.98 7.41 -7.88
CA TYR A 54 14.64 7.91 -7.56
C TYR A 54 14.48 9.39 -7.93
N GLU A 55 15.49 10.20 -7.71
CA GLU A 55 15.48 11.65 -8.00
C GLU A 55 15.22 11.96 -9.47
N ASP A 56 15.66 11.08 -10.37
CA ASP A 56 15.49 11.25 -11.81
C ASP A 56 14.13 10.74 -12.33
N THR A 57 13.29 10.21 -11.44
CA THR A 57 11.96 9.72 -11.84
C THR A 57 11.00 10.88 -12.10
N PRO A 58 9.98 10.67 -12.97
CA PRO A 58 8.99 11.72 -13.25
C PRO A 58 8.23 12.16 -11.99
N GLU A 59 7.83 13.43 -11.96
CA GLU A 59 7.12 14.03 -10.81
C GLU A 59 5.83 13.28 -10.45
N TRP A 60 5.05 12.84 -11.45
CA TRP A 60 3.85 12.04 -11.20
C TRP A 60 4.12 10.72 -10.47
N PHE A 61 5.27 10.09 -10.77
CA PHE A 61 5.69 8.85 -10.10
C PHE A 61 6.10 9.14 -8.65
N LYS A 62 6.84 10.24 -8.40
CA LYS A 62 7.21 10.67 -7.06
C LYS A 62 5.98 10.90 -6.19
N LYS A 63 4.98 11.65 -6.69
CA LYS A 63 3.71 11.87 -6.01
C LYS A 63 2.96 10.57 -5.73
N GLY A 64 2.97 9.63 -6.69
CA GLY A 64 2.41 8.30 -6.50
C GLY A 64 3.08 7.53 -5.36
N VAL A 65 4.41 7.52 -5.32
CA VAL A 65 5.19 6.86 -4.24
C VAL A 65 4.97 7.52 -2.88
N GLU A 66 4.96 8.85 -2.81
CA GLU A 66 4.68 9.59 -1.58
C GLU A 66 3.29 9.26 -1.02
N MET A 67 2.27 9.24 -1.88
CA MET A 67 0.93 8.85 -1.47
C MET A 67 0.86 7.37 -1.07
N ALA A 68 1.56 6.49 -1.78
CA ALA A 68 1.66 5.07 -1.45
C ALA A 68 2.29 4.80 -0.07
N LEU A 69 3.22 5.64 0.36
CA LEU A 69 3.81 5.58 1.70
C LEU A 69 2.83 5.98 2.82
N LEU A 70 1.72 6.65 2.49
CA LEU A 70 0.64 6.92 3.43
C LEU A 70 -0.32 5.73 3.59
N ALA A 71 -0.26 4.75 2.70
CA ALA A 71 -1.12 3.57 2.75
C ALA A 71 -0.95 2.80 4.07
N PRO A 72 -2.03 2.37 4.73
CA PRO A 72 -1.93 1.49 5.87
C PRO A 72 -1.43 0.11 5.43
N THR A 73 -0.42 -0.40 6.11
CA THR A 73 0.10 -1.75 5.91
C THR A 73 0.07 -2.53 7.22
N ALA A 74 -0.02 -3.85 7.14
CA ALA A 74 -0.03 -4.71 8.31
C ALA A 74 1.20 -4.42 9.20
N MET A 75 0.97 -4.12 10.48
CA MET A 75 2.02 -3.74 11.45
C MET A 75 2.93 -2.58 10.97
N ASN A 76 2.43 -1.74 10.08
CA ASN A 76 3.21 -0.68 9.42
C ASN A 76 4.50 -1.20 8.75
N GLN A 77 4.46 -2.41 8.21
CA GLN A 77 5.66 -3.07 7.68
C GLN A 77 6.22 -2.45 6.40
N GLN A 78 5.38 -1.78 5.61
CA GLN A 78 5.78 -1.08 4.38
C GLN A 78 6.72 -1.91 3.49
N LYS A 79 6.41 -3.21 3.33
CA LYS A 79 7.23 -4.17 2.58
C LYS A 79 6.80 -4.23 1.12
N PHE A 80 7.16 -3.22 0.37
CA PHE A 80 6.96 -3.14 -1.07
C PHE A 80 8.05 -2.31 -1.73
N THR A 81 8.25 -2.51 -3.03
CA THR A 81 9.11 -1.67 -3.86
C THR A 81 8.43 -1.36 -5.18
N PHE A 82 8.75 -0.20 -5.73
CA PHE A 82 8.28 0.26 -7.03
C PHE A 82 9.41 0.28 -8.05
N ALA A 83 9.11 -0.10 -9.28
CA ALA A 83 9.97 0.09 -10.45
C ALA A 83 9.18 0.79 -11.56
N ILE A 84 9.88 1.57 -12.39
CA ILE A 84 9.29 2.33 -13.49
C ILE A 84 10.06 2.11 -14.79
N SER A 85 9.31 1.99 -15.90
CA SER A 85 9.85 1.91 -17.25
C SER A 85 8.94 2.65 -18.21
N GLY A 86 9.24 3.92 -18.49
CA GLY A 86 8.35 4.83 -19.21
C GLY A 86 7.08 5.10 -18.41
N ASP A 87 5.92 4.75 -18.98
CA ASP A 87 4.61 4.82 -18.31
C ASP A 87 4.16 3.52 -17.63
N ARG A 88 5.04 2.51 -17.57
CA ARG A 88 4.76 1.23 -16.92
C ARG A 88 5.33 1.24 -15.50
N VAL A 89 4.46 0.98 -14.53
CA VAL A 89 4.83 0.89 -13.11
C VAL A 89 4.65 -0.54 -12.63
N LYS A 90 5.61 -1.03 -11.90
CA LYS A 90 5.56 -2.34 -11.25
C LYS A 90 5.69 -2.17 -9.75
N ILE A 91 4.81 -2.82 -9.01
CA ILE A 91 4.96 -2.99 -7.55
C ILE A 91 5.36 -4.43 -7.26
N LYS A 92 6.35 -4.60 -6.40
CA LYS A 92 6.78 -5.89 -5.90
C LYS A 92 6.54 -5.95 -4.40
N PRO A 93 5.59 -6.79 -3.93
CA PRO A 93 5.45 -7.02 -2.50
C PRO A 93 6.69 -7.73 -1.94
N GLY A 94 7.07 -7.36 -0.73
CA GLY A 94 8.14 -8.06 -0.01
C GLY A 94 7.67 -9.39 0.54
N PHE A 95 8.55 -10.08 1.25
CA PHE A 95 8.22 -11.35 1.88
C PHE A 95 7.60 -11.13 3.27
N GLY A 96 6.53 -11.86 3.57
CA GLY A 96 5.88 -11.84 4.89
C GLY A 96 4.35 -11.92 4.81
N PRO A 97 3.70 -12.01 5.98
CA PRO A 97 2.25 -12.07 6.05
C PRO A 97 1.61 -10.77 5.54
N PHE A 98 0.46 -10.89 4.88
CA PHE A 98 -0.36 -9.78 4.36
C PHE A 98 0.29 -8.88 3.30
N THR A 99 1.53 -9.13 2.85
CA THR A 99 2.23 -8.27 1.90
C THR A 99 1.52 -8.13 0.55
N LYS A 100 0.80 -9.16 0.10
CA LYS A 100 -0.03 -9.08 -1.12
C LYS A 100 -1.26 -8.21 -0.93
N LEU A 101 -1.90 -8.28 0.24
CA LEU A 101 -3.03 -7.41 0.60
C LEU A 101 -2.57 -5.96 0.72
N ASP A 102 -1.47 -5.75 1.44
CA ASP A 102 -0.84 -4.43 1.57
C ASP A 102 -0.53 -3.82 0.19
N ALA A 103 0.01 -4.63 -0.73
CA ALA A 103 0.32 -4.17 -2.08
C ALA A 103 -0.93 -3.69 -2.85
N GLY A 104 -2.10 -4.30 -2.64
CA GLY A 104 -3.36 -3.83 -3.21
C GLY A 104 -3.76 -2.45 -2.70
N ILE A 105 -3.66 -2.23 -1.38
CA ILE A 105 -3.95 -0.92 -0.76
C ILE A 105 -2.95 0.13 -1.24
N VAL A 106 -1.67 -0.22 -1.29
CA VAL A 106 -0.57 0.65 -1.74
C VAL A 106 -0.75 1.05 -3.21
N LYS A 107 -1.18 0.13 -4.09
CA LYS A 107 -1.51 0.44 -5.50
C LYS A 107 -2.56 1.53 -5.60
N TYR A 108 -3.66 1.40 -4.88
CA TYR A 108 -4.73 2.39 -4.91
C TYR A 108 -4.25 3.78 -4.45
N HIS A 109 -3.45 3.85 -3.39
CA HIS A 109 -2.86 5.11 -2.95
C HIS A 109 -1.93 5.70 -4.00
N PHE A 110 -1.12 4.87 -4.65
CA PHE A 110 -0.25 5.30 -5.75
C PHE A 110 -1.06 5.90 -6.91
N GLU A 111 -2.16 5.26 -7.31
CA GLU A 111 -3.06 5.76 -8.37
C GLU A 111 -3.62 7.15 -8.04
N ILE A 112 -4.06 7.36 -6.79
CA ILE A 112 -4.53 8.67 -6.32
C ILE A 112 -3.42 9.71 -6.42
N GLY A 113 -2.20 9.39 -5.96
CA GLY A 113 -1.08 10.32 -5.96
C GLY A 113 -0.55 10.66 -7.34
N SER A 114 -0.59 9.71 -8.28
CA SER A 114 -0.11 9.90 -9.65
C SER A 114 -1.12 10.60 -10.57
N SER A 115 -2.38 10.72 -10.15
CA SER A 115 -3.44 11.36 -10.94
C SER A 115 -3.08 12.83 -11.28
N PRO A 116 -3.42 13.35 -12.48
CA PRO A 116 -4.22 12.70 -13.54
C PRO A 116 -3.40 11.93 -14.58
N LYS A 117 -2.19 11.48 -14.27
CA LYS A 117 -1.35 10.75 -15.23
C LYS A 117 -1.90 9.35 -15.48
N ASP A 118 -2.14 9.02 -16.74
CA ASP A 118 -2.40 7.65 -17.18
C ASP A 118 -1.09 6.86 -17.23
N PHE A 119 -1.10 5.69 -16.61
CA PHE A 119 0.01 4.75 -16.60
C PHE A 119 -0.52 3.30 -16.58
N VAL A 120 0.35 2.32 -16.77
CA VAL A 120 -0.01 0.91 -16.83
C VAL A 120 0.71 0.14 -15.71
N TRP A 121 -0.03 -0.65 -14.96
CA TRP A 121 0.57 -1.64 -14.06
C TRP A 121 1.19 -2.79 -14.85
N ALA A 122 2.45 -3.08 -14.57
CA ALA A 122 3.20 -4.17 -15.20
C ALA A 122 3.21 -5.43 -14.34
#